data_5acdf040db6aebb893038b6944368cc4
#
_entry.id   5acdf040db6aebb893038b6944368cc4
#
_cell.length_a   1.000
_cell.length_b   1.000
_cell.length_c   1.000
_cell.angle_alpha   90.00
_cell.angle_beta   90.00
_cell.angle_gamma   90.00
#
_symmetry.space_group_name_H-M   'P 1'
#
loop_
_entity.id
_entity.type
_entity.pdbx_description
1 polymer ?
#
loop_
_entity_poly.entity_id
_entity_poly.type
_entity_poly.pdbx_seq_one_letter_code
_entity_poly.pdbx_strand_id
1 'polypeptide(L)'
;MSKNLSKYLYQDMDKEAGIQHTFHKTKIVATVGPACDTYDKLLELVKAGVKAKIIEHIRNINITEPYNISILGDLQGPKLRVGEMKDGGLPIAPGDILTFTSKEKVVGTKEKIYVSYPNLHHDVQVGNKILIDDGKLEVVVVNITPDGDVKVAVTYGGVLLPKKGVNLPDTKISLPAMTEKDIIDLEFIIEQKLDWVALSFVRKVEDIIDLKRRLSDKNSQTKVIAKIEMPSALDDLRNIVLESDAVMVARGDLGVELPVEKVPAAQREIIRKCIHRAKPVIVATQMMESMIDRVKPNRSEITDVANAVLEGADAVMLSAETATGNHPALVVETMRKIILEVERTEYRYNREEDLVPQPHSPSFLSDAICYNACKLAKDANADALVGMTQSGYTAFILSSYRPRSPLYIFSKEKSLINQLSLSWGVRAFHYAEEESMDDIIHDQHAILKERGFIKTGDVVVNTGSLPIQEHLATNMLKITKLQ
;
A
#
# COMPACT_ATOMS: atom_id res chain seq x y z
N MET A 1 -15.71 -38.71 2.25
CA MET A 1 -14.74 -38.72 3.40
C MET A 1 -13.75 -37.54 3.35
N SER A 2 -14.06 -36.41 2.73
CA SER A 2 -13.14 -35.24 2.66
C SER A 2 -13.65 -33.96 3.37
N LYS A 3 -14.79 -34.02 4.04
CA LYS A 3 -15.39 -32.85 4.74
C LYS A 3 -14.88 -32.67 6.21
N ASN A 4 -14.07 -33.55 6.73
CA ASN A 4 -13.72 -33.55 8.17
C ASN A 4 -12.25 -33.18 8.48
N LEU A 5 -11.37 -32.94 7.50
CA LEU A 5 -9.97 -32.63 7.79
C LEU A 5 -9.72 -31.13 8.06
N SER A 6 -10.58 -30.24 7.56
CA SER A 6 -10.47 -28.80 7.84
C SER A 6 -10.95 -28.39 9.24
N LYS A 7 -11.75 -29.24 9.89
CA LYS A 7 -12.32 -28.99 11.22
C LYS A 7 -11.32 -29.05 12.38
N TYR A 8 -10.24 -29.82 12.22
CA TYR A 8 -9.31 -30.09 13.33
C TYR A 8 -8.05 -29.22 13.36
N LEU A 9 -7.72 -28.53 12.27
CA LEU A 9 -6.50 -27.72 12.20
C LEU A 9 -6.60 -26.32 12.85
N TYR A 10 -7.82 -25.85 13.15
CA TYR A 10 -8.04 -24.49 13.68
C TYR A 10 -8.12 -24.39 15.21
N GLN A 11 -8.38 -25.46 15.92
CA GLN A 11 -8.64 -25.42 17.38
C GLN A 11 -7.39 -25.48 18.26
N ASP A 12 -6.27 -26.02 17.78
CA ASP A 12 -5.13 -26.33 18.66
C ASP A 12 -3.96 -25.34 18.57
N MET A 13 -3.79 -24.63 17.44
CA MET A 13 -2.60 -23.76 17.27
C MET A 13 -2.67 -22.45 18.05
N ASP A 14 -3.86 -21.87 18.26
CA ASP A 14 -4.01 -20.61 19.04
C ASP A 14 -3.95 -20.84 20.55
N LYS A 15 -4.21 -22.07 21.01
CA LYS A 15 -4.17 -22.44 22.44
C LYS A 15 -2.80 -22.89 22.91
N GLU A 16 -2.04 -23.59 22.08
CA GLU A 16 -0.72 -24.10 22.46
C GLU A 16 0.39 -23.03 22.47
N ALA A 17 0.26 -21.97 21.69
CA ALA A 17 1.29 -20.93 21.61
C ALA A 17 1.22 -19.87 22.72
N GLY A 18 0.16 -19.84 23.55
CA GLY A 18 0.00 -18.83 24.62
C GLY A 18 -0.02 -17.37 24.13
N ILE A 19 -0.05 -17.16 22.81
CA ILE A 19 -0.07 -15.85 22.16
C ILE A 19 -1.51 -15.59 21.75
N GLN A 20 -2.26 -14.87 22.57
CA GLN A 20 -3.44 -14.17 22.06
C GLN A 20 -2.94 -13.21 20.98
N HIS A 21 -3.06 -13.59 19.70
CA HIS A 21 -2.86 -12.69 18.57
C HIS A 21 -3.94 -11.60 18.64
N THR A 22 -3.67 -10.56 19.43
CA THR A 22 -4.48 -9.36 19.42
C THR A 22 -4.48 -8.80 18.00
N PHE A 23 -5.65 -8.81 17.37
CA PHE A 23 -5.84 -8.34 16.01
C PHE A 23 -5.57 -6.84 15.95
N HIS A 24 -4.59 -6.43 15.16
CA HIS A 24 -4.37 -5.03 14.81
C HIS A 24 -5.14 -4.68 13.54
N LYS A 25 -5.75 -3.51 13.52
CA LYS A 25 -6.61 -3.06 12.42
C LYS A 25 -5.80 -2.45 11.28
N THR A 26 -4.79 -1.63 11.60
CA THR A 26 -3.81 -1.12 10.61
C THR A 26 -2.93 -2.26 10.13
N LYS A 27 -2.79 -2.40 8.81
CA LYS A 27 -2.06 -3.53 8.20
C LYS A 27 -0.57 -3.23 8.09
N ILE A 28 0.23 -4.30 7.93
CA ILE A 28 1.66 -4.21 7.68
C ILE A 28 1.94 -4.78 6.29
N VAL A 29 2.59 -3.99 5.43
CA VAL A 29 3.11 -4.43 4.14
C VAL A 29 4.61 -4.64 4.29
N ALA A 30 5.13 -5.79 3.82
CA ALA A 30 6.55 -6.06 3.87
C ALA A 30 7.11 -6.37 2.49
N THR A 31 8.27 -5.82 2.19
CA THR A 31 9.05 -6.21 1.02
C THR A 31 9.79 -7.49 1.32
N VAL A 32 9.63 -8.48 0.44
CA VAL A 32 10.39 -9.73 0.50
C VAL A 32 11.69 -9.60 -0.26
N GLY A 33 12.75 -10.14 0.32
CA GLY A 33 14.08 -10.18 -0.25
C GLY A 33 14.93 -11.28 0.40
N PRO A 34 16.25 -11.30 0.18
CA PRO A 34 17.14 -12.39 0.64
C PRO A 34 17.08 -12.70 2.13
N ALA A 35 16.69 -11.73 2.97
CA ALA A 35 16.56 -11.94 4.41
C ALA A 35 15.37 -12.82 4.79
N CYS A 36 14.34 -12.92 3.95
CA CYS A 36 13.06 -13.57 4.27
C CYS A 36 12.43 -14.31 3.07
N ASP A 37 13.22 -14.92 2.20
CA ASP A 37 12.80 -15.56 0.96
C ASP A 37 12.44 -17.05 1.07
N THR A 38 12.60 -17.68 2.25
CA THR A 38 12.22 -19.08 2.50
C THR A 38 10.84 -19.18 3.13
N TYR A 39 10.18 -20.35 2.98
CA TYR A 39 8.87 -20.61 3.56
C TYR A 39 8.83 -20.36 5.08
N ASP A 40 9.79 -20.89 5.83
CA ASP A 40 9.85 -20.75 7.30
C ASP A 40 10.00 -19.29 7.72
N LYS A 41 10.90 -18.54 7.08
CA LYS A 41 11.09 -17.12 7.36
C LYS A 41 9.86 -16.28 6.98
N LEU A 42 9.20 -16.60 5.87
CA LEU A 42 7.95 -15.97 5.47
C LEU A 42 6.84 -16.27 6.47
N LEU A 43 6.73 -17.52 6.94
CA LEU A 43 5.76 -17.89 7.95
C LEU A 43 6.01 -17.16 9.28
N GLU A 44 7.27 -16.98 9.69
CA GLU A 44 7.63 -16.14 10.84
C GLU A 44 7.16 -14.69 10.67
N LEU A 45 7.38 -14.08 9.50
CA LEU A 45 6.89 -12.74 9.19
C LEU A 45 5.36 -12.67 9.26
N VAL A 46 4.67 -13.66 8.73
CA VAL A 46 3.21 -13.74 8.73
C VAL A 46 2.68 -13.86 10.18
N LYS A 47 3.26 -14.71 11.00
CA LYS A 47 2.94 -14.82 12.43
C LYS A 47 3.20 -13.53 13.20
N ALA A 48 4.20 -12.76 12.78
CA ALA A 48 4.49 -11.42 13.32
C ALA A 48 3.54 -10.31 12.80
N GLY A 49 2.78 -10.57 11.71
CA GLY A 49 1.72 -9.67 11.23
C GLY A 49 1.86 -9.11 9.81
N VAL A 50 2.68 -9.70 8.94
CA VAL A 50 3.03 -9.19 7.59
C VAL A 50 2.33 -9.86 6.41
N LYS A 51 2.33 -9.15 5.27
CA LYS A 51 1.88 -9.59 3.93
C LYS A 51 2.98 -9.40 2.88
N ALA A 52 3.50 -10.48 2.32
CA ALA A 52 4.78 -10.55 1.60
C ALA A 52 4.73 -10.98 0.11
N LYS A 53 5.89 -10.93 -0.59
CA LYS A 53 6.11 -10.98 -2.05
C LYS A 53 6.70 -12.29 -2.64
N ILE A 54 6.51 -13.50 -2.12
CA ILE A 54 6.92 -14.74 -2.81
C ILE A 54 5.69 -15.59 -3.10
N ILE A 55 5.39 -15.72 -4.38
CA ILE A 55 4.09 -16.18 -4.87
C ILE A 55 3.71 -17.56 -4.38
N GLU A 56 4.56 -18.57 -4.60
CA GLU A 56 4.21 -19.95 -4.24
C GLU A 56 4.16 -20.20 -2.74
N HIS A 57 5.13 -19.69 -1.99
CA HIS A 57 5.16 -19.85 -0.54
C HIS A 57 3.97 -19.15 0.12
N ILE A 58 3.63 -17.95 -0.34
CA ILE A 58 2.48 -17.22 0.19
C ILE A 58 1.17 -17.91 -0.15
N ARG A 59 1.03 -18.43 -1.38
CA ARG A 59 -0.16 -19.21 -1.74
C ARG A 59 -0.29 -20.48 -0.89
N ASN A 60 0.82 -21.16 -0.62
CA ASN A 60 0.82 -22.30 0.29
C ASN A 60 0.42 -21.88 1.70
N ILE A 61 0.95 -20.78 2.24
CA ILE A 61 0.53 -20.24 3.53
C ILE A 61 -0.97 -19.91 3.54
N ASN A 62 -1.51 -19.29 2.49
CA ASN A 62 -2.95 -19.01 2.37
C ASN A 62 -3.82 -20.27 2.30
N ILE A 63 -3.25 -21.43 1.95
CA ILE A 63 -3.96 -22.72 1.90
C ILE A 63 -3.84 -23.46 3.23
N THR A 64 -2.66 -23.46 3.84
CA THR A 64 -2.33 -24.29 5.01
C THR A 64 -2.57 -23.58 6.33
N GLU A 65 -2.56 -22.25 6.33
CA GLU A 65 -2.66 -21.43 7.54
C GLU A 65 -3.90 -20.52 7.51
N PRO A 66 -4.41 -20.04 8.65
CA PRO A 66 -5.62 -19.21 8.72
C PRO A 66 -5.41 -17.75 8.30
N TYR A 67 -4.57 -17.50 7.33
CA TYR A 67 -4.23 -16.14 6.88
C TYR A 67 -4.72 -15.89 5.47
N ASN A 68 -5.05 -14.62 5.19
CA ASN A 68 -5.30 -14.11 3.83
C ASN A 68 -4.25 -13.06 3.53
N ILE A 69 -3.20 -13.45 2.84
CA ILE A 69 -2.07 -12.58 2.49
C ILE A 69 -2.21 -12.16 1.04
N SER A 70 -2.22 -10.85 0.79
CA SER A 70 -2.15 -10.28 -0.56
C SER A 70 -0.72 -10.29 -1.08
N ILE A 71 -0.60 -10.39 -2.39
CA ILE A 71 0.66 -10.23 -3.09
C ILE A 71 0.59 -8.96 -3.95
N LEU A 72 1.57 -8.07 -3.74
CA LEU A 72 1.74 -6.83 -4.47
C LEU A 72 2.94 -6.92 -5.42
N GLY A 73 2.72 -6.71 -6.72
CA GLY A 73 3.77 -6.45 -7.70
C GLY A 73 4.06 -4.95 -7.78
N ASP A 74 5.34 -4.56 -7.74
CA ASP A 74 5.77 -3.16 -7.75
C ASP A 74 6.51 -2.87 -9.06
N LEU A 75 5.91 -2.05 -9.94
CA LEU A 75 6.51 -1.61 -11.19
C LEU A 75 7.54 -0.51 -10.90
N GLN A 76 8.73 -0.65 -11.49
CA GLN A 76 9.85 0.23 -11.19
C GLN A 76 9.62 1.67 -11.67
N GLY A 77 8.92 1.85 -12.79
CA GLY A 77 8.77 3.14 -13.46
C GLY A 77 10.07 3.67 -14.09
N PRO A 78 10.03 4.87 -14.66
CA PRO A 78 11.15 5.48 -15.37
C PRO A 78 12.19 6.06 -14.40
N LYS A 79 12.87 5.20 -13.61
CA LYS A 79 13.91 5.66 -12.69
C LYS A 79 15.14 6.12 -13.45
N LEU A 80 15.40 7.42 -13.42
CA LEU A 80 16.56 8.03 -14.07
C LEU A 80 17.83 7.72 -13.26
N ARG A 81 18.95 7.50 -13.94
CA ARG A 81 20.22 7.14 -13.29
C ARG A 81 21.41 7.75 -14.02
N VAL A 82 22.48 8.03 -13.30
CA VAL A 82 23.79 8.24 -13.90
C VAL A 82 24.41 6.92 -14.35
N GLY A 83 25.36 6.99 -15.29
CA GLY A 83 26.08 5.83 -15.81
C GLY A 83 27.18 5.29 -14.88
N GLU A 84 28.10 4.52 -15.48
CA GLU A 84 29.32 4.07 -14.79
C GLU A 84 30.25 5.26 -14.56
N MET A 85 31.04 5.22 -13.49
CA MET A 85 32.02 6.25 -13.15
C MET A 85 33.44 5.71 -13.24
N LYS A 86 34.38 6.54 -13.66
CA LYS A 86 35.79 6.21 -13.65
C LYS A 86 36.22 5.89 -12.20
N ASP A 87 37.07 4.88 -12.06
CA ASP A 87 37.65 4.45 -10.78
C ASP A 87 36.63 4.15 -9.68
N GLY A 88 35.34 3.81 -10.07
CA GLY A 88 34.28 3.46 -9.14
C GLY A 88 33.61 4.63 -8.42
N GLY A 89 33.99 5.87 -8.71
CA GLY A 89 33.38 7.08 -8.15
C GLY A 89 34.09 8.34 -8.57
N LEU A 90 33.34 9.43 -8.76
CA LEU A 90 33.87 10.71 -9.20
C LEU A 90 33.76 11.76 -8.07
N PRO A 91 34.86 12.24 -7.47
CA PRO A 91 34.81 13.34 -6.53
C PRO A 91 34.42 14.64 -7.23
N ILE A 92 33.38 15.29 -6.72
CA ILE A 92 32.87 16.58 -7.20
C ILE A 92 32.74 17.56 -6.04
N ALA A 93 33.09 18.82 -6.27
CA ALA A 93 33.10 19.87 -5.25
C ALA A 93 32.19 21.03 -5.67
N PRO A 94 31.61 21.78 -4.73
CA PRO A 94 30.87 22.98 -5.04
C PRO A 94 31.67 23.92 -5.96
N GLY A 95 31.02 24.40 -7.03
CA GLY A 95 31.62 25.21 -8.08
C GLY A 95 32.22 24.44 -9.25
N ASP A 96 32.36 23.10 -9.18
CA ASP A 96 32.73 22.29 -10.36
C ASP A 96 31.66 22.41 -11.45
N ILE A 97 32.10 22.44 -12.70
CA ILE A 97 31.22 22.37 -13.86
C ILE A 97 31.31 20.96 -14.46
N LEU A 98 30.14 20.30 -14.54
CA LEU A 98 30.02 18.96 -15.12
C LEU A 98 29.21 19.05 -16.43
N THR A 99 29.39 18.07 -17.32
CA THR A 99 28.58 17.92 -18.51
C THR A 99 27.80 16.62 -18.48
N PHE A 100 26.48 16.70 -18.50
CA PHE A 100 25.58 15.54 -18.61
C PHE A 100 25.23 15.29 -20.06
N THR A 101 25.28 14.02 -20.48
CA THR A 101 24.87 13.58 -21.82
C THR A 101 23.86 12.42 -21.68
N SER A 102 22.89 12.38 -22.57
CA SER A 102 21.95 11.25 -22.72
C SER A 102 22.13 10.47 -24.01
N LYS A 103 23.06 10.90 -24.88
CA LYS A 103 23.22 10.38 -26.25
C LYS A 103 23.99 9.07 -26.31
N GLU A 104 25.04 8.96 -25.51
CA GLU A 104 25.93 7.80 -25.52
C GLU A 104 26.31 7.39 -24.09
N LYS A 105 26.39 6.08 -23.86
CA LYS A 105 26.83 5.55 -22.59
C LYS A 105 28.36 5.68 -22.50
N VAL A 106 28.82 6.63 -21.69
CA VAL A 106 30.23 6.85 -21.41
C VAL A 106 30.55 6.51 -19.97
N VAL A 107 31.84 6.17 -19.70
CA VAL A 107 32.36 6.10 -18.34
C VAL A 107 32.53 7.56 -17.83
N GLY A 108 31.81 7.91 -16.78
CA GLY A 108 31.70 9.28 -16.29
C GLY A 108 33.02 9.87 -15.80
N THR A 109 33.33 11.07 -16.27
CA THR A 109 34.39 11.98 -15.81
C THR A 109 33.77 13.37 -15.60
N LYS A 110 34.52 14.36 -15.11
CA LYS A 110 33.99 15.74 -14.98
C LYS A 110 33.59 16.33 -16.33
N GLU A 111 34.28 15.95 -17.40
CA GLU A 111 34.04 16.44 -18.76
C GLU A 111 32.74 15.87 -19.34
N LYS A 112 32.36 14.61 -19.00
CA LYS A 112 31.16 13.98 -19.55
C LYS A 112 30.64 12.86 -18.66
N ILE A 113 29.35 12.91 -18.29
CA ILE A 113 28.65 11.92 -17.47
C ILE A 113 27.38 11.51 -18.19
N TYR A 114 27.17 10.22 -18.38
CA TYR A 114 25.93 9.70 -18.94
C TYR A 114 24.79 9.76 -17.94
N VAL A 115 23.62 10.21 -18.41
CA VAL A 115 22.34 10.15 -17.68
C VAL A 115 21.33 9.40 -18.54
N SER A 116 20.61 8.45 -17.95
CA SER A 116 19.69 7.54 -18.65
C SER A 116 18.36 8.18 -19.09
N TYR A 117 18.33 9.49 -19.30
CA TYR A 117 17.17 10.26 -19.70
C TYR A 117 17.35 10.86 -21.11
N PRO A 118 16.79 10.25 -22.18
CA PRO A 118 17.00 10.73 -23.55
C PRO A 118 16.59 12.16 -23.80
N ASN A 119 15.50 12.61 -23.15
CA ASN A 119 14.93 13.94 -23.34
C ASN A 119 15.48 14.97 -22.33
N LEU A 120 16.56 14.68 -21.60
CA LEU A 120 17.09 15.55 -20.54
C LEU A 120 17.23 17.00 -21.05
N HIS A 121 17.88 17.21 -22.19
CA HIS A 121 18.16 18.53 -22.75
C HIS A 121 16.91 19.28 -23.27
N HIS A 122 15.82 18.55 -23.53
CA HIS A 122 14.54 19.16 -23.95
C HIS A 122 13.69 19.60 -22.77
N ASP A 123 13.73 18.83 -21.69
CA ASP A 123 12.81 19.01 -20.56
C ASP A 123 13.38 19.93 -19.47
N VAL A 124 14.74 19.97 -19.27
CA VAL A 124 15.35 20.87 -18.30
C VAL A 124 15.55 22.27 -18.84
N GLN A 125 15.60 23.25 -17.93
CA GLN A 125 15.88 24.65 -18.24
C GLN A 125 17.05 25.16 -17.39
N VAL A 126 17.73 26.21 -17.87
CA VAL A 126 18.76 26.88 -17.07
C VAL A 126 18.15 27.35 -15.73
N GLY A 127 18.81 27.02 -14.63
CA GLY A 127 18.35 27.27 -13.28
C GLY A 127 17.64 26.09 -12.62
N ASN A 128 17.21 25.06 -13.37
CA ASN A 128 16.61 23.87 -12.77
C ASN A 128 17.63 23.10 -11.94
N LYS A 129 17.20 22.54 -10.80
CA LYS A 129 17.98 21.66 -9.95
C LYS A 129 17.94 20.23 -10.47
N ILE A 130 19.04 19.54 -10.33
CA ILE A 130 19.18 18.11 -10.54
C ILE A 130 19.75 17.52 -9.26
N LEU A 131 19.00 16.60 -8.65
CA LEU A 131 19.41 15.90 -7.42
C LEU A 131 19.94 14.52 -7.79
N ILE A 132 20.97 14.05 -7.09
CA ILE A 132 21.60 12.76 -7.35
C ILE A 132 21.85 12.04 -6.02
N ASP A 133 21.70 10.69 -6.04
CA ASP A 133 21.83 9.84 -4.84
C ASP A 133 20.90 10.27 -3.71
N ASP A 134 19.60 10.36 -4.03
CA ASP A 134 18.52 10.74 -3.11
C ASP A 134 18.76 12.13 -2.47
N GLY A 135 19.29 13.06 -3.26
CA GLY A 135 19.52 14.46 -2.85
C GLY A 135 20.81 14.70 -2.08
N LYS A 136 21.70 13.71 -1.90
CA LYS A 136 23.01 13.90 -1.27
C LYS A 136 23.94 14.79 -2.09
N LEU A 137 23.76 14.79 -3.40
CA LEU A 137 24.47 15.65 -4.35
C LEU A 137 23.44 16.51 -5.08
N GLU A 138 23.73 17.79 -5.24
CA GLU A 138 22.89 18.74 -5.97
C GLU A 138 23.71 19.50 -7.00
N VAL A 139 23.15 19.62 -8.20
CA VAL A 139 23.71 20.44 -9.27
C VAL A 139 22.61 21.31 -9.89
N VAL A 140 22.99 22.43 -10.47
CA VAL A 140 22.06 23.36 -11.13
C VAL A 140 22.44 23.48 -12.60
N VAL A 141 21.47 23.43 -13.49
CA VAL A 141 21.65 23.62 -14.94
C VAL A 141 22.12 25.03 -15.22
N VAL A 142 23.28 25.18 -15.85
CA VAL A 142 23.86 26.50 -16.20
C VAL A 142 23.86 26.76 -17.70
N ASN A 143 23.84 25.72 -18.54
CA ASN A 143 23.77 25.86 -19.99
C ASN A 143 23.30 24.56 -20.66
N ILE A 144 22.64 24.67 -21.80
CA ILE A 144 22.31 23.55 -22.68
C ILE A 144 23.00 23.83 -24.02
N THR A 145 23.86 22.91 -24.43
CA THR A 145 24.63 23.07 -25.66
C THR A 145 23.78 22.83 -26.90
N PRO A 146 24.11 23.38 -28.08
CA PRO A 146 23.41 23.09 -29.32
C PRO A 146 23.38 21.59 -29.66
N ASP A 147 24.40 20.86 -29.23
CA ASP A 147 24.45 19.40 -29.38
C ASP A 147 23.57 18.65 -28.38
N GLY A 148 22.88 19.33 -27.46
CA GLY A 148 21.99 18.72 -26.46
C GLY A 148 22.71 18.11 -25.25
N ASP A 149 23.95 18.48 -24.97
CA ASP A 149 24.57 18.20 -23.66
C ASP A 149 24.18 19.27 -22.66
N VAL A 150 23.99 18.88 -21.39
CA VAL A 150 23.56 19.77 -20.31
C VAL A 150 24.72 20.07 -19.39
N LYS A 151 25.16 21.34 -19.34
CA LYS A 151 26.20 21.78 -18.39
C LYS A 151 25.56 22.16 -17.07
N VAL A 152 26.11 21.64 -15.99
CA VAL A 152 25.59 21.85 -14.63
C VAL A 152 26.73 22.31 -13.69
N ALA A 153 26.41 23.20 -12.76
CA ALA A 153 27.29 23.61 -11.67
C ALA A 153 26.93 22.84 -10.39
N VAL A 154 27.93 22.32 -9.72
CA VAL A 154 27.75 21.59 -8.46
C VAL A 154 27.47 22.62 -7.35
N THR A 155 26.34 22.46 -6.65
CA THR A 155 25.96 23.22 -5.45
C THR A 155 26.29 22.46 -4.16
N TYR A 156 25.94 21.16 -4.12
CA TYR A 156 26.34 20.24 -3.04
C TYR A 156 27.15 19.10 -3.61
N GLY A 157 28.45 19.05 -3.21
CA GLY A 157 29.43 18.09 -3.69
C GLY A 157 29.53 16.83 -2.82
N GLY A 158 30.41 15.92 -3.24
CA GLY A 158 30.69 14.64 -2.60
C GLY A 158 31.32 13.66 -3.58
N VAL A 159 31.11 12.37 -3.40
CA VAL A 159 31.54 11.33 -4.35
C VAL A 159 30.33 10.86 -5.16
N LEU A 160 30.33 11.15 -6.45
CA LEU A 160 29.31 10.66 -7.38
C LEU A 160 29.60 9.19 -7.73
N LEU A 161 28.83 8.30 -7.14
CA LEU A 161 28.94 6.85 -7.36
C LEU A 161 28.21 6.41 -8.65
N PRO A 162 28.58 5.27 -9.27
CA PRO A 162 27.92 4.76 -10.45
C PRO A 162 26.47 4.36 -10.20
N LYS A 163 25.63 4.46 -11.23
CA LYS A 163 24.22 4.00 -11.26
C LYS A 163 23.30 4.67 -10.24
N LYS A 164 23.70 5.79 -9.62
CA LYS A 164 22.88 6.52 -8.67
C LYS A 164 21.66 7.16 -9.32
N GLY A 165 20.57 7.23 -8.57
CA GLY A 165 19.32 7.86 -8.98
C GLY A 165 19.53 9.35 -9.31
N VAL A 166 18.76 9.84 -10.29
CA VAL A 166 18.68 11.24 -10.68
C VAL A 166 17.24 11.70 -10.55
N ASN A 167 17.02 12.80 -9.85
CA ASN A 167 15.72 13.41 -9.64
C ASN A 167 15.71 14.83 -10.24
N LEU A 168 14.59 15.23 -10.79
CA LEU A 168 14.40 16.48 -11.51
C LEU A 168 13.20 17.24 -10.94
N PRO A 169 13.27 17.80 -9.71
CA PRO A 169 12.13 18.34 -8.98
C PRO A 169 11.44 19.50 -9.69
N ASP A 170 12.19 20.30 -10.46
CA ASP A 170 11.68 21.48 -11.16
C ASP A 170 11.26 21.18 -12.62
N THR A 171 11.28 19.89 -13.04
CA THR A 171 11.15 19.52 -14.46
C THR A 171 9.94 18.64 -14.72
N LYS A 172 9.12 18.98 -15.70
CA LYS A 172 8.07 18.09 -16.20
C LYS A 172 8.67 17.04 -17.12
N ILE A 173 8.81 15.83 -16.61
CA ILE A 173 9.39 14.70 -17.34
C ILE A 173 8.42 14.22 -18.43
N SER A 174 8.89 14.12 -19.69
CA SER A 174 8.07 13.70 -20.84
C SER A 174 8.00 12.17 -21.06
N LEU A 175 8.71 11.36 -20.25
CA LEU A 175 8.65 9.89 -20.34
C LEU A 175 7.27 9.35 -19.96
N PRO A 176 6.83 8.21 -20.53
CA PRO A 176 5.66 7.50 -20.05
C PRO A 176 5.89 7.00 -18.60
N ALA A 177 4.79 6.82 -17.85
CA ALA A 177 4.87 6.30 -16.47
C ALA A 177 5.33 4.83 -16.43
N MET A 178 5.01 4.03 -17.46
CA MET A 178 5.49 2.66 -17.61
C MET A 178 6.59 2.59 -18.66
N THR A 179 7.71 1.97 -18.30
CA THR A 179 8.81 1.62 -19.22
C THR A 179 8.49 0.34 -19.98
N GLU A 180 9.29 0.00 -21.02
CA GLU A 180 9.18 -1.30 -21.71
C GLU A 180 9.37 -2.48 -20.73
N LYS A 181 10.27 -2.33 -19.76
CA LYS A 181 10.46 -3.33 -18.71
C LYS A 181 9.21 -3.47 -17.83
N ASP A 182 8.57 -2.37 -17.46
CA ASP A 182 7.35 -2.41 -16.65
C ASP A 182 6.20 -3.10 -17.39
N ILE A 183 6.15 -2.99 -18.72
CA ILE A 183 5.16 -3.73 -19.53
C ILE A 183 5.41 -5.24 -19.47
N ILE A 184 6.67 -5.68 -19.53
CA ILE A 184 7.03 -7.09 -19.38
C ILE A 184 6.72 -7.58 -17.95
N ASP A 185 7.08 -6.79 -16.94
CA ASP A 185 6.81 -7.11 -15.53
C ASP A 185 5.29 -7.16 -15.27
N LEU A 186 4.50 -6.30 -15.93
CA LEU A 186 3.04 -6.31 -15.85
C LEU A 186 2.42 -7.60 -16.43
N GLU A 187 2.92 -8.10 -17.57
CA GLU A 187 2.48 -9.39 -18.12
C GLU A 187 2.71 -10.52 -17.10
N PHE A 188 3.89 -10.55 -16.46
CA PHE A 188 4.16 -11.51 -15.39
C PHE A 188 3.20 -11.38 -14.21
N ILE A 189 2.89 -10.15 -13.75
CA ILE A 189 1.94 -9.88 -12.68
C ILE A 189 0.56 -10.44 -13.02
N ILE A 190 0.10 -10.24 -14.26
CA ILE A 190 -1.17 -10.74 -14.78
C ILE A 190 -1.19 -12.27 -14.85
N GLU A 191 -0.16 -12.87 -15.43
CA GLU A 191 -0.03 -14.35 -15.55
C GLU A 191 -0.03 -15.02 -14.19
N GLN A 192 0.66 -14.41 -13.21
CA GLN A 192 0.71 -14.88 -11.84
C GLN A 192 -0.54 -14.51 -11.04
N LYS A 193 -1.51 -13.78 -11.58
CA LYS A 193 -2.74 -13.34 -10.91
C LYS A 193 -2.46 -12.71 -9.56
N LEU A 194 -1.54 -11.74 -9.51
CA LEU A 194 -1.26 -11.02 -8.28
C LEU A 194 -2.45 -10.16 -7.87
N ASP A 195 -2.62 -9.93 -6.57
CA ASP A 195 -3.77 -9.22 -6.02
C ASP A 195 -3.69 -7.71 -6.31
N TRP A 196 -2.48 -7.15 -6.30
CA TRP A 196 -2.21 -5.74 -6.48
C TRP A 196 -1.02 -5.49 -7.41
N VAL A 197 -1.08 -4.37 -8.13
CA VAL A 197 0.07 -3.80 -8.85
C VAL A 197 0.24 -2.33 -8.45
N ALA A 198 1.44 -1.94 -8.05
CA ALA A 198 1.78 -0.56 -7.75
C ALA A 198 2.49 0.08 -8.95
N LEU A 199 2.06 1.27 -9.32
CA LEU A 199 2.68 2.08 -10.38
C LEU A 199 3.54 3.18 -9.74
N SER A 200 4.85 3.13 -9.98
CA SER A 200 5.79 4.15 -9.52
C SER A 200 5.75 5.40 -10.40
N PHE A 201 6.15 6.53 -9.84
CA PHE A 201 6.26 7.82 -10.51
C PHE A 201 4.97 8.26 -11.23
N VAL A 202 3.80 8.00 -10.61
CA VAL A 202 2.52 8.54 -11.08
C VAL A 202 2.55 10.05 -11.04
N ARG A 203 2.12 10.71 -12.13
CA ARG A 203 2.11 12.17 -12.26
C ARG A 203 0.72 12.75 -12.48
N LYS A 204 -0.15 11.97 -13.12
CA LYS A 204 -1.51 12.36 -13.50
C LYS A 204 -2.42 11.15 -13.62
N VAL A 205 -3.72 11.39 -13.66
CA VAL A 205 -4.73 10.31 -13.70
C VAL A 205 -4.60 9.41 -14.93
N GLU A 206 -4.16 9.95 -16.07
CA GLU A 206 -3.99 9.16 -17.30
C GLU A 206 -2.98 8.02 -17.15
N ASP A 207 -1.99 8.16 -16.27
CA ASP A 207 -1.04 7.10 -15.97
C ASP A 207 -1.74 5.87 -15.35
N ILE A 208 -2.72 6.11 -14.48
CA ILE A 208 -3.55 5.05 -13.88
C ILE A 208 -4.53 4.47 -14.89
N ILE A 209 -5.17 5.31 -15.70
CA ILE A 209 -6.11 4.88 -16.74
C ILE A 209 -5.43 3.96 -17.76
N ASP A 210 -4.19 4.28 -18.19
CA ASP A 210 -3.43 3.40 -19.11
C ASP A 210 -3.15 2.03 -18.49
N LEU A 211 -2.69 1.98 -17.23
CA LEU A 211 -2.47 0.72 -16.54
C LEU A 211 -3.76 -0.10 -16.40
N LYS A 212 -4.86 0.52 -15.96
CA LYS A 212 -6.16 -0.14 -15.82
C LYS A 212 -6.70 -0.66 -17.14
N ARG A 213 -6.52 0.09 -18.23
CA ARG A 213 -6.89 -0.38 -19.57
C ARG A 213 -6.14 -1.66 -19.93
N ARG A 214 -4.83 -1.71 -19.73
CA ARG A 214 -4.00 -2.91 -19.99
C ARG A 214 -4.44 -4.12 -19.16
N LEU A 215 -4.80 -3.92 -17.90
CA LEU A 215 -5.35 -4.98 -17.05
C LEU A 215 -6.72 -5.45 -17.56
N SER A 216 -7.59 -4.53 -17.96
CA SER A 216 -8.91 -4.82 -18.51
C SER A 216 -8.83 -5.58 -19.84
N ASP A 217 -7.93 -5.21 -20.74
CA ASP A 217 -7.70 -5.87 -22.04
C ASP A 217 -7.30 -7.36 -21.85
N LYS A 218 -6.73 -7.69 -20.69
CA LYS A 218 -6.35 -9.07 -20.30
C LYS A 218 -7.36 -9.74 -19.34
N ASN A 219 -8.50 -9.12 -19.07
CA ASN A 219 -9.50 -9.57 -18.08
C ASN A 219 -8.90 -9.85 -16.70
N SER A 220 -7.88 -9.08 -16.29
CA SER A 220 -7.24 -9.23 -15.00
C SER A 220 -8.07 -8.62 -13.88
N GLN A 221 -8.10 -9.30 -12.72
CA GLN A 221 -8.74 -8.80 -11.49
C GLN A 221 -7.75 -8.06 -10.57
N THR A 222 -6.51 -7.90 -11.00
CA THR A 222 -5.46 -7.21 -10.25
C THR A 222 -5.85 -5.74 -10.04
N LYS A 223 -5.77 -5.27 -8.80
CA LYS A 223 -6.08 -3.88 -8.42
C LYS A 223 -4.86 -2.98 -8.48
N VAL A 224 -5.08 -1.69 -8.74
CA VAL A 224 -4.03 -0.70 -9.00
C VAL A 224 -3.78 0.16 -7.77
N ILE A 225 -2.50 0.26 -7.35
CA ILE A 225 -2.01 1.20 -6.33
C ILE A 225 -1.23 2.32 -7.04
N ALA A 226 -1.67 3.57 -6.86
CA ALA A 226 -0.91 4.73 -7.30
C ALA A 226 0.15 5.10 -6.25
N LYS A 227 1.43 5.15 -6.65
CA LYS A 227 2.51 5.64 -5.77
C LYS A 227 2.67 7.14 -5.98
N ILE A 228 2.45 7.89 -4.91
CA ILE A 228 2.63 9.36 -4.89
C ILE A 228 4.07 9.64 -4.48
N GLU A 229 4.88 9.93 -5.49
CA GLU A 229 6.33 10.15 -5.42
C GLU A 229 6.75 11.49 -6.01
N MET A 230 5.84 12.15 -6.75
CA MET A 230 6.12 13.34 -7.54
C MET A 230 5.22 14.52 -7.12
N PRO A 231 5.74 15.77 -7.10
CA PRO A 231 4.92 16.96 -6.85
C PRO A 231 3.72 17.08 -7.78
N SER A 232 3.89 16.76 -9.07
CA SER A 232 2.81 16.80 -10.07
C SER A 232 1.63 15.87 -9.74
N ALA A 233 1.87 14.76 -9.03
CA ALA A 233 0.78 13.90 -8.56
C ALA A 233 -0.07 14.57 -7.47
N LEU A 234 0.49 15.51 -6.71
CA LEU A 234 -0.28 16.28 -5.72
C LEU A 234 -1.21 17.27 -6.38
N ASP A 235 -0.84 17.84 -7.53
CA ASP A 235 -1.68 18.76 -8.31
C ASP A 235 -2.93 18.03 -8.85
N ASP A 236 -2.79 16.76 -9.25
CA ASP A 236 -3.89 15.92 -9.77
C ASP A 236 -4.40 14.87 -8.76
N LEU A 237 -4.05 15.03 -7.48
CA LEU A 237 -4.29 14.02 -6.44
C LEU A 237 -5.75 13.56 -6.35
N ARG A 238 -6.72 14.48 -6.56
CA ARG A 238 -8.14 14.14 -6.50
C ARG A 238 -8.53 13.10 -7.55
N ASN A 239 -8.10 13.29 -8.79
CA ASN A 239 -8.44 12.40 -9.90
C ASN A 239 -7.66 11.09 -9.79
N ILE A 240 -6.38 11.14 -9.40
CA ILE A 240 -5.56 9.95 -9.14
C ILE A 240 -6.22 9.05 -8.08
N VAL A 241 -6.64 9.62 -6.94
CA VAL A 241 -7.32 8.88 -5.86
C VAL A 241 -8.65 8.28 -6.33
N LEU A 242 -9.43 9.03 -7.12
CA LEU A 242 -10.71 8.53 -7.66
C LEU A 242 -10.50 7.31 -8.55
N GLU A 243 -9.54 7.39 -9.46
CA GLU A 243 -9.29 6.35 -10.45
C GLU A 243 -8.55 5.13 -9.86
N SER A 244 -7.66 5.32 -8.91
CA SER A 244 -6.91 4.23 -8.27
C SER A 244 -7.79 3.32 -7.40
N ASP A 245 -7.35 2.08 -7.15
CA ASP A 245 -8.00 1.20 -6.18
C ASP A 245 -7.42 1.36 -4.78
N ALA A 246 -6.16 1.77 -4.66
CA ALA A 246 -5.49 2.19 -3.43
C ALA A 246 -4.37 3.19 -3.76
N VAL A 247 -3.78 3.81 -2.74
CA VAL A 247 -2.71 4.79 -2.89
C VAL A 247 -1.55 4.46 -1.95
N MET A 248 -0.32 4.74 -2.37
CA MET A 248 0.87 4.65 -1.54
C MET A 248 1.57 5.99 -1.44
N VAL A 249 1.80 6.47 -0.24
CA VAL A 249 2.65 7.62 0.05
C VAL A 249 4.08 7.12 0.13
N ALA A 250 4.85 7.26 -0.94
CA ALA A 250 6.23 6.80 -1.02
C ALA A 250 7.18 7.94 -0.62
N ARG A 251 7.34 8.12 0.69
CA ARG A 251 7.99 9.31 1.30
C ARG A 251 9.46 9.47 0.91
N GLY A 252 10.15 8.37 0.64
CA GLY A 252 11.56 8.39 0.23
C GLY A 252 11.75 9.21 -1.05
N ASP A 253 11.08 8.81 -2.14
CA ASP A 253 11.16 9.53 -3.41
C ASP A 253 10.43 10.90 -3.34
N LEU A 254 9.26 10.97 -2.70
CA LEU A 254 8.53 12.23 -2.53
C LEU A 254 9.33 13.29 -1.75
N GLY A 255 10.11 12.87 -0.75
CA GLY A 255 10.95 13.78 0.06
C GLY A 255 12.23 14.24 -0.64
N VAL A 256 12.59 13.60 -1.77
CA VAL A 256 13.65 14.10 -2.67
C VAL A 256 13.09 15.14 -3.64
N GLU A 257 11.85 14.96 -4.08
CA GLU A 257 11.17 15.82 -5.08
C GLU A 257 10.47 17.03 -4.45
N LEU A 258 10.12 16.96 -3.16
CA LEU A 258 9.50 18.07 -2.41
C LEU A 258 10.46 18.61 -1.35
N PRO A 259 10.36 19.90 -0.98
CA PRO A 259 10.95 20.39 0.25
C PRO A 259 10.55 19.53 1.43
N VAL A 260 11.51 19.06 2.22
CA VAL A 260 11.32 18.05 3.26
C VAL A 260 10.24 18.43 4.28
N GLU A 261 10.12 19.73 4.59
CA GLU A 261 9.11 20.26 5.50
C GLU A 261 7.67 20.17 4.97
N LYS A 262 7.48 19.96 3.67
CA LYS A 262 6.15 19.79 3.05
C LYS A 262 5.66 18.35 3.06
N VAL A 263 6.55 17.37 3.20
CA VAL A 263 6.21 15.94 3.14
C VAL A 263 5.15 15.53 4.18
N PRO A 264 5.23 15.94 5.46
CA PRO A 264 4.20 15.57 6.44
C PRO A 264 2.82 16.13 6.12
N ALA A 265 2.74 17.36 5.58
CA ALA A 265 1.47 17.94 5.18
C ALA A 265 0.87 17.22 3.96
N ALA A 266 1.70 16.89 2.96
CA ALA A 266 1.30 16.10 1.80
C ALA A 266 0.78 14.70 2.21
N GLN A 267 1.47 14.00 3.12
CA GLN A 267 1.03 12.71 3.65
C GLN A 267 -0.38 12.80 4.25
N ARG A 268 -0.63 13.76 5.14
CA ARG A 268 -1.96 13.95 5.75
C ARG A 268 -3.04 14.24 4.72
N GLU A 269 -2.75 15.06 3.72
CA GLU A 269 -3.69 15.37 2.65
C GLU A 269 -4.03 14.13 1.83
N ILE A 270 -3.04 13.33 1.44
CA ILE A 270 -3.23 12.07 0.71
C ILE A 270 -4.10 11.12 1.53
N ILE A 271 -3.74 10.86 2.80
CA ILE A 271 -4.50 9.98 3.70
C ILE A 271 -5.95 10.45 3.81
N ARG A 272 -6.17 11.73 4.08
CA ARG A 272 -7.51 12.30 4.20
C ARG A 272 -8.34 12.10 2.93
N LYS A 273 -7.78 12.38 1.74
CA LYS A 273 -8.48 12.19 0.45
C LYS A 273 -8.81 10.72 0.20
N CYS A 274 -7.92 9.80 0.55
CA CYS A 274 -8.14 8.36 0.43
C CYS A 274 -9.28 7.89 1.32
N ILE A 275 -9.29 8.28 2.61
CA ILE A 275 -10.37 7.96 3.55
C ILE A 275 -11.71 8.46 3.02
N HIS A 276 -11.80 9.71 2.55
CA HIS A 276 -13.02 10.29 1.98
C HIS A 276 -13.54 9.58 0.71
N ARG A 277 -12.70 8.79 0.05
CA ARG A 277 -13.05 8.01 -1.14
C ARG A 277 -13.09 6.51 -0.87
N ALA A 278 -12.98 6.10 0.38
CA ALA A 278 -12.91 4.71 0.81
C ALA A 278 -11.83 3.91 0.03
N LYS A 279 -10.68 4.54 -0.24
CA LYS A 279 -9.52 3.93 -0.89
C LYS A 279 -8.47 3.60 0.17
N PRO A 280 -7.99 2.35 0.25
CA PRO A 280 -6.89 2.04 1.14
C PRO A 280 -5.65 2.89 0.86
N VAL A 281 -4.97 3.31 1.93
CA VAL A 281 -3.74 4.09 1.81
C VAL A 281 -2.61 3.47 2.61
N ILE A 282 -1.45 3.33 1.96
CA ILE A 282 -0.21 2.79 2.52
C ILE A 282 0.75 3.95 2.78
N VAL A 283 1.31 4.02 3.98
CA VAL A 283 2.47 4.90 4.25
C VAL A 283 3.73 4.07 4.16
N ALA A 284 4.62 4.44 3.24
CA ALA A 284 5.79 3.65 2.87
C ALA A 284 7.10 4.42 3.04
N THR A 285 8.19 3.67 3.15
CA THR A 285 9.59 4.08 3.26
C THR A 285 9.95 4.81 4.56
N GLN A 286 11.17 4.61 5.03
CA GLN A 286 11.74 5.27 6.21
C GLN A 286 10.91 5.11 7.49
N MET A 287 10.22 3.95 7.64
CA MET A 287 9.37 3.72 8.81
C MET A 287 10.18 3.25 10.02
N MET A 288 11.06 2.25 9.83
CA MET A 288 11.91 1.67 10.88
C MET A 288 13.31 1.35 10.35
N GLU A 289 13.87 2.23 9.54
CA GLU A 289 15.11 2.06 8.75
C GLU A 289 16.31 1.69 9.63
N SER A 290 16.39 2.23 10.85
CA SER A 290 17.47 1.88 11.79
C SER A 290 17.47 0.40 12.19
N MET A 291 16.34 -0.31 12.04
CA MET A 291 16.23 -1.74 12.32
C MET A 291 16.73 -2.64 11.16
N ILE A 292 17.21 -2.08 10.07
CA ILE A 292 17.98 -2.84 9.08
C ILE A 292 19.16 -3.54 9.78
N ASP A 293 19.89 -2.80 10.61
CA ASP A 293 21.09 -3.29 11.31
C ASP A 293 20.92 -3.43 12.83
N ARG A 294 19.91 -2.78 13.42
CA ARG A 294 19.71 -2.71 14.88
C ARG A 294 18.51 -3.52 15.33
N VAL A 295 18.59 -4.02 16.57
CA VAL A 295 17.50 -4.76 17.23
C VAL A 295 16.41 -3.83 17.82
N LYS A 296 16.64 -2.52 17.85
CA LYS A 296 15.68 -1.53 18.38
C LYS A 296 15.60 -0.33 17.45
N PRO A 297 14.39 0.21 17.22
CA PRO A 297 14.21 1.41 16.42
C PRO A 297 14.65 2.67 17.17
N ASN A 298 14.87 3.73 16.43
CA ASN A 298 15.00 5.07 16.98
C ASN A 298 13.64 5.57 17.53
N ARG A 299 13.66 6.49 18.48
CA ARG A 299 12.42 7.07 19.05
C ARG A 299 11.59 7.83 18.01
N SER A 300 12.26 8.51 17.07
CA SER A 300 11.59 9.20 15.97
C SER A 300 10.82 8.26 15.06
N GLU A 301 11.37 7.06 14.77
CA GLU A 301 10.70 6.03 13.97
C GLU A 301 9.45 5.47 14.66
N ILE A 302 9.52 5.24 15.97
CA ILE A 302 8.35 4.83 16.77
C ILE A 302 7.24 5.89 16.67
N THR A 303 7.61 7.17 16.82
CA THR A 303 6.66 8.28 16.71
C THR A 303 6.09 8.40 15.30
N ASP A 304 6.90 8.16 14.28
CA ASP A 304 6.49 8.24 12.87
C ASP A 304 5.48 7.13 12.53
N VAL A 305 5.73 5.88 12.91
CA VAL A 305 4.77 4.78 12.78
C VAL A 305 3.46 5.12 13.52
N ALA A 306 3.56 5.60 14.77
CA ALA A 306 2.40 5.98 15.55
C ALA A 306 1.58 7.09 14.87
N ASN A 307 2.23 8.12 14.33
CA ASN A 307 1.58 9.21 13.61
C ASN A 307 0.88 8.73 12.34
N ALA A 308 1.51 7.86 11.53
CA ALA A 308 0.87 7.30 10.34
C ALA A 308 -0.42 6.54 10.68
N VAL A 309 -0.42 5.77 11.77
CA VAL A 309 -1.60 5.08 12.31
C VAL A 309 -2.66 6.09 12.76
N LEU A 310 -2.30 7.10 13.56
CA LEU A 310 -3.21 8.12 14.08
C LEU A 310 -3.84 8.97 12.97
N GLU A 311 -3.10 9.28 11.92
CA GLU A 311 -3.60 9.97 10.72
C GLU A 311 -4.63 9.14 9.97
N GLY A 312 -4.61 7.81 10.15
CA GLY A 312 -5.62 6.88 9.61
C GLY A 312 -5.16 6.10 8.39
N ALA A 313 -3.86 5.83 8.25
CA ALA A 313 -3.36 4.92 7.23
C ALA A 313 -4.00 3.53 7.35
N ASP A 314 -4.32 2.90 6.23
CA ASP A 314 -4.79 1.51 6.19
C ASP A 314 -3.66 0.54 6.44
N ALA A 315 -2.47 0.88 5.95
CA ALA A 315 -1.28 0.07 6.15
C ALA A 315 -0.02 0.94 6.28
N VAL A 316 0.98 0.38 6.95
CA VAL A 316 2.37 0.88 6.99
C VAL A 316 3.29 -0.15 6.36
N MET A 317 4.35 0.30 5.66
CA MET A 317 5.19 -0.58 4.87
C MET A 317 6.63 -0.61 5.39
N LEU A 318 7.19 -1.82 5.43
CA LEU A 318 8.61 -2.10 5.63
C LEU A 318 9.26 -2.45 4.28
N SER A 319 10.41 -1.88 3.99
CA SER A 319 11.16 -2.03 2.74
C SER A 319 12.44 -2.85 2.95
N ALA A 320 13.58 -2.19 3.06
CA ALA A 320 14.86 -2.85 3.30
C ALA A 320 14.92 -3.57 4.66
N GLU A 321 14.14 -3.09 5.64
CA GLU A 321 14.05 -3.63 7.00
C GLU A 321 13.67 -5.12 6.99
N THR A 322 12.81 -5.54 6.07
CA THR A 322 12.42 -6.94 5.91
C THR A 322 13.10 -7.64 4.73
N ALA A 323 13.47 -6.88 3.67
CA ALA A 323 14.05 -7.46 2.46
C ALA A 323 15.52 -7.88 2.64
N THR A 324 16.31 -7.06 3.33
CA THR A 324 17.77 -7.22 3.50
C THR A 324 18.25 -7.04 4.94
N GLY A 325 17.34 -6.64 5.85
CA GLY A 325 17.69 -6.39 7.25
C GLY A 325 18.07 -7.65 8.02
N ASN A 326 18.82 -7.48 9.10
CA ASN A 326 19.34 -8.57 9.91
C ASN A 326 18.27 -9.25 10.77
N HIS A 327 17.12 -8.57 11.01
CA HIS A 327 16.08 -9.02 11.95
C HIS A 327 14.66 -8.86 11.40
N PRO A 328 14.30 -9.47 10.25
CA PRO A 328 13.04 -9.20 9.54
C PRO A 328 11.78 -9.49 10.37
N ALA A 329 11.73 -10.58 11.12
CA ALA A 329 10.58 -10.91 11.98
C ALA A 329 10.46 -9.95 13.18
N LEU A 330 11.59 -9.56 13.78
CA LEU A 330 11.61 -8.66 14.93
C LEU A 330 11.13 -7.25 14.59
N VAL A 331 11.48 -6.73 13.39
CA VAL A 331 11.02 -5.40 12.96
C VAL A 331 9.51 -5.39 12.76
N VAL A 332 8.94 -6.44 12.19
CA VAL A 332 7.49 -6.59 12.03
C VAL A 332 6.79 -6.68 13.37
N GLU A 333 7.29 -7.51 14.27
CA GLU A 333 6.74 -7.61 15.62
C GLU A 333 6.78 -6.28 16.38
N THR A 334 7.85 -5.52 16.22
CA THR A 334 8.00 -4.21 16.84
C THR A 334 6.99 -3.23 16.27
N MET A 335 6.85 -3.17 14.93
CA MET A 335 5.84 -2.33 14.27
C MET A 335 4.43 -2.71 14.72
N ARG A 336 4.11 -4.01 14.82
CA ARG A 336 2.84 -4.50 15.32
C ARG A 336 2.56 -4.04 16.76
N LYS A 337 3.56 -4.08 17.64
CA LYS A 337 3.41 -3.59 19.03
C LYS A 337 3.09 -2.09 19.08
N ILE A 338 3.74 -1.28 18.23
CA ILE A 338 3.45 0.16 18.15
C ILE A 338 2.00 0.37 17.67
N ILE A 339 1.59 -0.30 16.59
CA ILE A 339 0.22 -0.22 16.05
C ILE A 339 -0.81 -0.56 17.14
N LEU A 340 -0.64 -1.70 17.80
CA LEU A 340 -1.57 -2.15 18.85
C LEU A 340 -1.68 -1.16 20.02
N GLU A 341 -0.57 -0.58 20.45
CA GLU A 341 -0.58 0.40 21.54
C GLU A 341 -1.34 1.67 21.14
N VAL A 342 -1.10 2.19 19.94
CA VAL A 342 -1.83 3.35 19.40
C VAL A 342 -3.32 3.06 19.26
N GLU A 343 -3.68 1.91 18.68
CA GLU A 343 -5.07 1.53 18.46
C GLU A 343 -5.82 1.33 19.79
N ARG A 344 -5.12 0.90 20.85
CA ARG A 344 -5.70 0.70 22.17
C ARG A 344 -5.94 2.01 22.94
N THR A 345 -5.05 2.98 22.79
CA THR A 345 -5.00 4.14 23.70
C THR A 345 -5.50 5.44 23.08
N GLU A 346 -5.12 5.74 21.85
CA GLU A 346 -5.28 7.08 21.29
C GLU A 346 -6.05 7.12 19.97
N TYR A 347 -6.34 5.97 19.36
CA TYR A 347 -6.92 5.94 18.02
C TYR A 347 -8.35 6.49 18.00
N ARG A 348 -8.62 7.42 17.08
CA ARG A 348 -9.96 7.96 16.85
C ARG A 348 -10.77 6.97 16.02
N TYR A 349 -11.55 6.15 16.69
CA TYR A 349 -12.55 5.28 16.08
C TYR A 349 -13.82 6.04 15.68
N ASN A 350 -14.63 5.41 14.85
CA ASN A 350 -15.98 5.86 14.48
C ASN A 350 -15.96 7.26 13.85
N ARG A 351 -15.35 7.33 12.65
CA ARG A 351 -15.20 8.57 11.87
C ARG A 351 -16.42 8.88 10.97
N GLU A 352 -17.58 8.31 11.27
CA GLU A 352 -18.80 8.49 10.48
C GLU A 352 -19.23 9.96 10.37
N GLU A 353 -18.99 10.78 11.40
CA GLU A 353 -19.32 12.21 11.39
C GLU A 353 -18.53 13.00 10.34
N ASP A 354 -17.32 12.53 9.99
CA ASP A 354 -16.46 13.17 8.99
C ASP A 354 -16.85 12.77 7.55
N LEU A 355 -17.68 11.73 7.36
CA LEU A 355 -17.92 11.04 6.08
C LEU A 355 -19.42 10.85 5.77
N VAL A 356 -20.21 11.88 5.94
CA VAL A 356 -21.68 11.81 5.71
C VAL A 356 -21.97 11.52 4.22
N PRO A 357 -22.81 10.51 3.89
CA PRO A 357 -23.18 10.19 2.54
C PRO A 357 -23.84 11.36 1.80
N GLN A 358 -23.45 11.57 0.54
CA GLN A 358 -23.95 12.68 -0.26
C GLN A 358 -25.23 12.26 -0.99
N PRO A 359 -26.39 12.96 -0.78
CA PRO A 359 -27.69 12.54 -1.31
C PRO A 359 -27.78 12.37 -2.84
N HIS A 360 -26.93 13.04 -3.59
CA HIS A 360 -26.91 12.99 -5.06
C HIS A 360 -25.82 12.04 -5.61
N SER A 361 -25.10 11.30 -4.73
CA SER A 361 -24.13 10.30 -5.20
C SER A 361 -24.86 9.11 -5.82
N PRO A 362 -24.36 8.54 -6.93
CA PRO A 362 -24.89 7.28 -7.47
C PRO A 362 -24.87 6.11 -6.47
N SER A 363 -23.95 6.15 -5.51
CA SER A 363 -23.77 5.14 -4.45
C SER A 363 -24.54 5.46 -3.16
N PHE A 364 -25.32 6.56 -3.13
CA PHE A 364 -25.94 7.07 -1.90
C PHE A 364 -26.65 6.01 -1.06
N LEU A 365 -27.44 5.12 -1.69
CA LEU A 365 -28.20 4.11 -0.95
C LEU A 365 -27.28 3.15 -0.19
N SER A 366 -26.26 2.64 -0.84
CA SER A 366 -25.28 1.74 -0.20
C SER A 366 -24.43 2.47 0.85
N ASP A 367 -24.03 3.70 0.55
CA ASP A 367 -23.24 4.53 1.47
C ASP A 367 -24.06 4.84 2.73
N ALA A 368 -25.36 5.14 2.56
CA ALA A 368 -26.27 5.40 3.67
C ALA A 368 -26.47 4.16 4.56
N ILE A 369 -26.59 2.97 3.98
CA ILE A 369 -26.67 1.71 4.75
C ILE A 369 -25.36 1.48 5.52
N CYS A 370 -24.20 1.59 4.88
CA CYS A 370 -22.90 1.41 5.54
C CYS A 370 -22.65 2.45 6.65
N TYR A 371 -23.03 3.71 6.41
CA TYR A 371 -22.97 4.78 7.40
C TYR A 371 -23.81 4.44 8.63
N ASN A 372 -25.09 4.08 8.41
CA ASN A 372 -25.98 3.74 9.51
C ASN A 372 -25.58 2.42 10.20
N ALA A 373 -24.97 1.46 9.48
CA ALA A 373 -24.41 0.26 10.08
C ALA A 373 -23.29 0.58 11.08
N CYS A 374 -22.34 1.44 10.71
CA CYS A 374 -21.27 1.87 11.60
C CYS A 374 -21.81 2.68 12.79
N LYS A 375 -22.77 3.58 12.56
CA LYS A 375 -23.43 4.36 13.62
C LYS A 375 -24.21 3.44 14.58
N LEU A 376 -24.99 2.49 14.05
CA LEU A 376 -25.73 1.52 14.86
C LEU A 376 -24.77 0.65 15.67
N ALA A 377 -23.67 0.19 15.06
CA ALA A 377 -22.65 -0.58 15.77
C ALA A 377 -22.02 0.20 16.94
N LYS A 378 -21.76 1.50 16.75
CA LYS A 378 -21.29 2.40 17.81
C LYS A 378 -22.33 2.54 18.91
N ASP A 379 -23.58 2.90 18.56
CA ASP A 379 -24.66 3.21 19.51
C ASP A 379 -25.06 1.97 20.33
N ALA A 380 -25.05 0.79 19.69
CA ALA A 380 -25.34 -0.49 20.33
C ALA A 380 -24.12 -1.13 21.04
N ASN A 381 -22.94 -0.51 20.94
CA ASN A 381 -21.66 -1.08 21.38
C ASN A 381 -21.49 -2.52 20.84
N ALA A 382 -21.72 -2.70 19.53
CA ALA A 382 -21.74 -4.01 18.90
C ALA A 382 -20.35 -4.68 18.95
N ASP A 383 -20.34 -6.00 19.22
CA ASP A 383 -19.16 -6.83 19.31
C ASP A 383 -18.58 -7.15 17.94
N ALA A 384 -19.42 -7.11 16.88
CA ALA A 384 -19.00 -7.33 15.51
C ALA A 384 -19.87 -6.56 14.50
N LEU A 385 -19.25 -6.18 13.37
CA LEU A 385 -19.91 -5.72 12.17
C LEU A 385 -19.60 -6.71 11.04
N VAL A 386 -20.64 -7.32 10.49
CA VAL A 386 -20.53 -8.38 9.48
C VAL A 386 -21.09 -7.89 8.16
N GLY A 387 -20.37 -8.09 7.08
CA GLY A 387 -20.79 -7.70 5.74
C GLY A 387 -20.58 -8.81 4.73
N MET A 388 -21.49 -8.90 3.74
CA MET A 388 -21.31 -9.71 2.54
C MET A 388 -21.09 -8.78 1.35
N THR A 389 -20.10 -9.09 0.50
CA THR A 389 -19.75 -8.28 -0.65
C THR A 389 -19.26 -9.11 -1.83
N GLN A 390 -19.58 -8.69 -3.05
CA GLN A 390 -19.08 -9.31 -4.29
C GLN A 390 -17.91 -8.51 -4.89
N SER A 391 -18.01 -7.18 -4.88
CA SER A 391 -17.00 -6.28 -5.48
C SER A 391 -15.98 -5.73 -4.47
N GLY A 392 -16.24 -5.91 -3.17
CA GLY A 392 -15.47 -5.29 -2.09
C GLY A 392 -15.98 -3.90 -1.69
N TYR A 393 -16.90 -3.30 -2.43
CA TYR A 393 -17.35 -1.93 -2.19
C TYR A 393 -17.80 -1.72 -0.74
N THR A 394 -18.71 -2.54 -0.24
CA THR A 394 -19.20 -2.48 1.14
C THR A 394 -18.06 -2.54 2.17
N ALA A 395 -17.09 -3.42 1.94
CA ALA A 395 -15.95 -3.59 2.84
C ALA A 395 -15.08 -2.33 2.89
N PHE A 396 -14.78 -1.71 1.73
CA PHE A 396 -14.01 -0.48 1.68
C PHE A 396 -14.74 0.68 2.35
N ILE A 397 -16.05 0.84 2.11
CA ILE A 397 -16.86 1.88 2.74
C ILE A 397 -16.93 1.67 4.26
N LEU A 398 -17.27 0.47 4.75
CA LEU A 398 -17.30 0.18 6.19
C LEU A 398 -15.94 0.43 6.84
N SER A 399 -14.86 0.02 6.18
CA SER A 399 -13.49 0.25 6.65
C SER A 399 -13.16 1.75 6.77
N SER A 400 -13.61 2.59 5.83
CA SER A 400 -13.33 4.03 5.82
C SER A 400 -13.90 4.77 7.02
N TYR A 401 -15.01 4.30 7.59
CA TYR A 401 -15.60 4.83 8.82
C TYR A 401 -14.81 4.48 10.09
N ARG A 402 -13.82 3.60 9.99
CA ARG A 402 -12.98 3.18 11.13
C ARG A 402 -13.79 2.72 12.34
N PRO A 403 -14.75 1.78 12.21
CA PRO A 403 -15.57 1.33 13.33
C PRO A 403 -14.72 0.69 14.43
N ARG A 404 -15.12 0.89 15.68
CA ARG A 404 -14.47 0.23 16.82
C ARG A 404 -14.71 -1.27 16.78
N SER A 405 -15.91 -1.70 16.38
CA SER A 405 -16.27 -3.09 16.20
C SER A 405 -15.38 -3.74 15.13
N PRO A 406 -14.93 -4.99 15.30
CA PRO A 406 -14.25 -5.75 14.25
C PRO A 406 -15.10 -5.87 12.99
N LEU A 407 -14.48 -5.80 11.82
CA LEU A 407 -15.12 -5.98 10.51
C LEU A 407 -14.86 -7.39 9.99
N TYR A 408 -15.93 -8.19 9.89
CA TYR A 408 -15.89 -9.52 9.30
C TYR A 408 -16.62 -9.50 7.96
N ILE A 409 -15.89 -9.71 6.88
CA ILE A 409 -16.40 -9.58 5.51
C ILE A 409 -16.41 -10.96 4.84
N PHE A 410 -17.57 -11.34 4.32
CA PHE A 410 -17.74 -12.58 3.59
C PHE A 410 -17.87 -12.32 2.08
N SER A 411 -17.24 -13.16 1.27
CA SER A 411 -17.32 -13.11 -0.19
C SER A 411 -17.13 -14.49 -0.80
N LYS A 412 -17.79 -14.72 -1.95
CA LYS A 412 -17.53 -15.89 -2.79
C LYS A 412 -16.26 -15.77 -3.64
N GLU A 413 -15.78 -14.55 -3.82
CA GLU A 413 -14.62 -14.25 -4.67
C GLU A 413 -13.32 -14.37 -3.89
N LYS A 414 -12.55 -15.46 -4.11
CA LYS A 414 -11.28 -15.72 -3.40
C LYS A 414 -10.23 -14.64 -3.64
N SER A 415 -10.12 -14.09 -4.84
CA SER A 415 -9.20 -12.99 -5.15
C SER A 415 -9.51 -11.74 -4.33
N LEU A 416 -10.79 -11.43 -4.17
CA LEU A 416 -11.23 -10.29 -3.38
C LEU A 416 -10.85 -10.43 -1.89
N ILE A 417 -10.93 -11.64 -1.34
CA ILE A 417 -10.57 -11.91 0.06
C ILE A 417 -9.12 -11.52 0.33
N ASN A 418 -8.21 -11.89 -0.58
CA ASN A 418 -6.82 -11.48 -0.48
C ASN A 418 -6.68 -9.95 -0.62
N GLN A 419 -7.33 -9.34 -1.61
CA GLN A 419 -7.28 -7.88 -1.82
C GLN A 419 -7.77 -7.09 -0.59
N LEU A 420 -8.85 -7.55 0.05
CA LEU A 420 -9.40 -6.91 1.26
C LEU A 420 -8.46 -6.97 2.46
N SER A 421 -7.45 -7.82 2.40
CA SER A 421 -6.44 -7.90 3.45
C SER A 421 -5.59 -6.63 3.59
N LEU A 422 -5.60 -5.73 2.60
CA LEU A 422 -4.97 -4.40 2.69
C LEU A 422 -5.85 -3.39 3.43
N SER A 423 -7.16 -3.62 3.54
CA SER A 423 -8.11 -2.67 4.14
C SER A 423 -8.03 -2.68 5.66
N TRP A 424 -8.07 -1.50 6.25
CA TRP A 424 -8.03 -1.31 7.70
C TRP A 424 -9.18 -2.08 8.40
N GLY A 425 -8.86 -2.79 9.45
CA GLY A 425 -9.82 -3.48 10.32
C GLY A 425 -10.53 -4.69 9.71
N VAL A 426 -10.41 -4.94 8.39
CA VAL A 426 -11.11 -6.04 7.72
C VAL A 426 -10.45 -7.39 8.00
N ARG A 427 -11.28 -8.39 8.35
CA ARG A 427 -11.01 -9.82 8.23
C ARG A 427 -11.97 -10.41 7.22
N ALA A 428 -11.45 -11.00 6.14
CA ALA A 428 -12.26 -11.52 5.06
C ALA A 428 -12.32 -13.06 5.09
N PHE A 429 -13.50 -13.62 4.73
CA PHE A 429 -13.78 -15.04 4.75
C PHE A 429 -14.42 -15.48 3.43
N HIS A 430 -14.02 -16.66 2.95
CA HIS A 430 -14.68 -17.25 1.81
C HIS A 430 -16.01 -17.89 2.23
N TYR A 431 -17.08 -17.51 1.52
CA TYR A 431 -18.43 -18.09 1.69
C TYR A 431 -19.13 -18.07 0.34
N ALA A 432 -19.54 -19.25 -0.15
CA ALA A 432 -20.05 -19.43 -1.50
C ALA A 432 -21.48 -20.00 -1.56
N GLU A 433 -22.11 -20.28 -0.41
CA GLU A 433 -23.47 -20.83 -0.40
C GLU A 433 -24.50 -19.77 -0.83
N GLU A 434 -25.46 -20.19 -1.65
CA GLU A 434 -26.53 -19.35 -2.16
C GLU A 434 -27.89 -19.79 -1.53
N GLU A 435 -28.07 -19.42 -0.28
CA GLU A 435 -29.25 -19.71 0.52
C GLU A 435 -30.08 -18.45 0.78
N SER A 436 -31.08 -18.55 1.62
CA SER A 436 -31.81 -17.37 2.07
C SER A 436 -30.88 -16.44 2.91
N MET A 437 -31.21 -15.15 2.95
CA MET A 437 -30.39 -14.20 3.75
C MET A 437 -30.34 -14.57 5.24
N ASP A 438 -31.43 -15.16 5.78
CA ASP A 438 -31.45 -15.57 7.18
C ASP A 438 -30.52 -16.77 7.41
N ASP A 439 -30.48 -17.73 6.50
CA ASP A 439 -29.58 -18.88 6.56
C ASP A 439 -28.11 -18.41 6.42
N ILE A 440 -27.82 -17.52 5.47
CA ILE A 440 -26.48 -16.92 5.28
C ILE A 440 -26.02 -16.22 6.56
N ILE A 441 -26.86 -15.38 7.18
CA ILE A 441 -26.52 -14.71 8.44
C ILE A 441 -26.28 -15.73 9.55
N HIS A 442 -27.11 -16.78 9.63
CA HIS A 442 -26.94 -17.84 10.60
C HIS A 442 -25.59 -18.54 10.44
N ASP A 443 -25.25 -18.91 9.20
CA ASP A 443 -23.98 -19.57 8.88
C ASP A 443 -22.76 -18.68 9.16
N GLN A 444 -22.84 -17.40 8.77
CA GLN A 444 -21.79 -16.42 9.09
C GLN A 444 -21.55 -16.35 10.60
N HIS A 445 -22.62 -16.30 11.40
CA HIS A 445 -22.50 -16.29 12.86
C HIS A 445 -21.92 -17.60 13.38
N ALA A 446 -22.31 -18.77 12.82
CA ALA A 446 -21.77 -20.07 13.19
C ALA A 446 -20.27 -20.16 12.92
N ILE A 447 -19.81 -19.71 11.73
CA ILE A 447 -18.40 -19.65 11.36
C ILE A 447 -17.62 -18.76 12.32
N LEU A 448 -18.14 -17.57 12.66
CA LEU A 448 -17.48 -16.65 13.56
C LEU A 448 -17.44 -17.15 15.00
N LYS A 449 -18.51 -17.84 15.47
CA LYS A 449 -18.54 -18.51 16.79
C LYS A 449 -17.53 -19.66 16.86
N GLU A 450 -17.50 -20.52 15.83
CA GLU A 450 -16.54 -21.64 15.78
C GLU A 450 -15.09 -21.17 15.87
N ARG A 451 -14.80 -20.01 15.24
CA ARG A 451 -13.46 -19.37 15.29
C ARG A 451 -13.21 -18.54 16.55
N GLY A 452 -14.15 -18.44 17.47
CA GLY A 452 -14.01 -17.68 18.71
C GLY A 452 -14.00 -16.16 18.54
N PHE A 453 -14.50 -15.63 17.41
CA PHE A 453 -14.55 -14.19 17.14
C PHE A 453 -15.78 -13.53 17.74
N ILE A 454 -16.86 -14.29 17.90
CA ILE A 454 -18.10 -13.87 18.57
C ILE A 454 -18.60 -15.03 19.47
N LYS A 455 -19.44 -14.73 20.45
CA LYS A 455 -20.03 -15.69 21.39
C LYS A 455 -21.50 -15.38 21.66
N THR A 456 -22.17 -16.31 22.32
CA THR A 456 -23.54 -16.11 22.84
C THR A 456 -23.57 -14.87 23.74
N GLY A 457 -24.60 -14.03 23.53
CA GLY A 457 -24.79 -12.76 24.22
C GLY A 457 -24.24 -11.55 23.48
N ASP A 458 -23.32 -11.72 22.52
CA ASP A 458 -22.76 -10.64 21.71
C ASP A 458 -23.81 -10.01 20.80
N VAL A 459 -23.61 -8.71 20.53
CA VAL A 459 -24.44 -7.93 19.60
C VAL A 459 -23.71 -7.83 18.26
N VAL A 460 -24.36 -8.24 17.19
CA VAL A 460 -23.81 -8.23 15.83
C VAL A 460 -24.67 -7.38 14.91
N VAL A 461 -24.04 -6.53 14.14
CA VAL A 461 -24.67 -5.75 13.06
C VAL A 461 -24.30 -6.37 11.72
N ASN A 462 -25.30 -6.77 10.94
CA ASN A 462 -25.13 -7.37 9.61
C ASN A 462 -25.52 -6.40 8.51
N THR A 463 -24.75 -6.38 7.42
CA THR A 463 -25.07 -5.67 6.17
C THR A 463 -25.07 -6.65 5.00
N GLY A 464 -25.96 -6.45 4.05
CA GLY A 464 -26.09 -7.30 2.87
C GLY A 464 -26.94 -6.67 1.79
N SER A 465 -27.29 -7.45 0.77
CA SER A 465 -28.20 -7.03 -0.31
C SER A 465 -29.35 -8.02 -0.47
N LEU A 466 -30.55 -7.50 -0.66
CA LEU A 466 -31.79 -8.24 -0.89
C LEU A 466 -32.48 -7.70 -2.16
N PRO A 467 -33.06 -8.59 -3.04
CA PRO A 467 -32.88 -10.04 -3.04
C PRO A 467 -31.45 -10.46 -3.41
N ILE A 468 -31.02 -11.61 -2.89
CA ILE A 468 -29.63 -12.08 -3.08
C ILE A 468 -29.31 -12.34 -4.56
N GLN A 469 -30.25 -12.94 -5.28
CA GLN A 469 -30.09 -13.34 -6.69
C GLN A 469 -29.99 -12.16 -7.65
N GLU A 470 -30.43 -10.97 -7.27
CA GLU A 470 -30.33 -9.77 -8.10
C GLU A 470 -28.97 -9.06 -8.01
N HIS A 471 -28.11 -9.52 -7.12
CA HIS A 471 -26.75 -8.96 -6.93
C HIS A 471 -26.73 -7.44 -6.76
N LEU A 472 -27.74 -6.89 -6.10
CA LEU A 472 -27.92 -5.46 -5.88
C LEU A 472 -26.80 -4.88 -4.98
N ALA A 473 -26.69 -3.58 -5.02
CA ALA A 473 -25.89 -2.83 -4.05
C ALA A 473 -26.44 -3.04 -2.62
N THR A 474 -25.56 -2.91 -1.62
CA THR A 474 -25.93 -3.09 -0.19
C THR A 474 -27.15 -2.25 0.16
N ASN A 475 -28.23 -2.90 0.58
CA ASN A 475 -29.54 -2.29 0.87
C ASN A 475 -30.18 -2.81 2.17
N MET A 476 -29.51 -3.69 2.92
CA MET A 476 -30.02 -4.32 4.15
C MET A 476 -29.10 -4.04 5.34
N LEU A 477 -29.73 -3.78 6.48
CA LEU A 477 -29.10 -3.61 7.79
C LEU A 477 -29.91 -4.39 8.82
N LYS A 478 -29.27 -5.30 9.58
CA LYS A 478 -29.90 -6.11 10.62
C LYS A 478 -29.00 -6.12 11.88
N ILE A 479 -29.61 -5.88 13.05
CA ILE A 479 -28.93 -6.04 14.33
C ILE A 479 -29.49 -7.27 15.04
N THR A 480 -28.61 -8.07 15.64
CA THR A 480 -28.96 -9.32 16.30
C THR A 480 -28.18 -9.47 17.60
N LYS A 481 -28.85 -9.85 18.68
CA LYS A 481 -28.19 -10.36 19.88
C LYS A 481 -28.14 -11.88 19.78
N LEU A 482 -26.94 -12.43 19.83
CA LEU A 482 -26.71 -13.87 19.63
C LEU A 482 -27.27 -14.68 20.82
N GLN A 483 -27.99 -15.73 20.45
CA GLN A 483 -28.52 -16.71 21.42
C GLN A 483 -27.54 -17.85 21.65
#